data_dbdcde264284661d8cd26806cb97d6ad
#
_entry.id   dbdcde264284661d8cd26806cb97d6ad
#
_cell.length_a   1.000
_cell.length_b   1.000
_cell.length_c   1.000
_cell.angle_alpha   90.00
_cell.angle_beta   90.00
_cell.angle_gamma   90.00
#
_symmetry.space_group_name_H-M   'P 1'
#
loop_
_entity.id
_entity.type
_entity.pdbx_description
1 polymer ?
#
loop_
_entity_poly.entity_id
_entity_poly.type
_entity_poly.pdbx_seq_one_letter_code
_entity_poly.pdbx_strand_id
1 'polypeptide(L)'
;MAEIQLGVIEARYADMIWEHEPVTSSELVKLTAIEFNWKRTTAHNVLRRLIDKGLFKNENGLVTSLISKEEFYSLQSKKYVEETFAGSLPAFIAAFMQNTKITDEDAEAIRKMIDQA
;
A
#
# COMPACT_ATOMS: atom_id res chain seq x y z
N MET A 1 -5.92 17.09 5.25
CA MET A 1 -4.98 15.97 5.13
C MET A 1 -4.99 15.45 3.71
N ALA A 2 -3.84 15.31 3.12
CA ALA A 2 -3.75 14.82 1.74
C ALA A 2 -4.30 13.39 1.67
N GLU A 3 -5.13 13.15 0.66
CA GLU A 3 -5.62 11.80 0.40
C GLU A 3 -4.52 10.96 -0.21
N ILE A 4 -4.15 9.88 0.47
CA ILE A 4 -3.17 8.94 -0.05
C ILE A 4 -3.92 7.80 -0.71
N GLN A 5 -4.17 7.95 -2.01
CA GLN A 5 -4.75 6.88 -2.82
C GLN A 5 -3.73 6.47 -3.88
N LEU A 6 -3.53 5.18 -4.01
CA LEU A 6 -2.64 4.62 -5.02
C LEU A 6 -3.41 3.77 -6.01
N GLY A 7 -3.08 3.93 -7.29
CA GLY A 7 -3.48 2.97 -8.29
C GLY A 7 -2.73 1.64 -8.08
N VAL A 8 -3.17 0.60 -8.78
CA VAL A 8 -2.56 -0.74 -8.66
C VAL A 8 -1.06 -0.71 -8.98
N ILE A 9 -0.68 -0.01 -10.03
CA ILE A 9 0.72 0.09 -10.47
C ILE A 9 1.56 0.86 -9.46
N GLU A 10 1.01 1.98 -8.94
CA GLU A 10 1.69 2.76 -7.91
C GLU A 10 1.86 1.94 -6.62
N ALA A 11 0.86 1.16 -6.24
CA ALA A 11 0.92 0.31 -5.05
C ALA A 11 2.01 -0.76 -5.18
N ARG A 12 2.14 -1.37 -6.36
CA ARG A 12 3.19 -2.37 -6.62
C ARG A 12 4.58 -1.75 -6.53
N TYR A 13 4.76 -0.54 -7.04
CA TYR A 13 6.03 0.17 -6.94
C TYR A 13 6.33 0.56 -5.50
N ALA A 14 5.32 1.06 -4.78
CA ALA A 14 5.49 1.38 -3.36
C ALA A 14 5.92 0.16 -2.55
N ASP A 15 5.31 -1.00 -2.78
CA ASP A 15 5.70 -2.26 -2.13
C ASP A 15 7.17 -2.60 -2.40
N MET A 16 7.61 -2.42 -3.63
CA MET A 16 9.01 -2.65 -4.01
C MET A 16 9.95 -1.75 -3.22
N ILE A 17 9.61 -0.47 -3.09
CA ILE A 17 10.44 0.50 -2.36
C ILE A 17 10.50 0.13 -0.87
N TRP A 18 9.36 -0.17 -0.25
CA TRP A 18 9.33 -0.59 1.16
C TRP A 18 10.17 -1.85 1.40
N GLU A 19 10.17 -2.77 0.44
CA GLU A 19 10.94 -4.01 0.55
C GLU A 19 12.44 -3.78 0.45
N HIS A 20 12.87 -2.79 -0.35
CA HIS A 20 14.29 -2.57 -0.65
C HIS A 20 14.90 -1.35 0.04
N GLU A 21 14.11 -0.53 0.73
CA GLU A 21 14.64 0.69 1.35
C GLU A 21 15.68 0.41 2.44
N PRO A 22 16.71 1.27 2.61
CA PRO A 22 17.02 2.42 1.75
C PRO A 22 17.57 1.97 0.40
N VAL A 23 17.11 2.59 -0.66
CA VAL A 23 17.42 2.17 -2.02
C VAL A 23 17.65 3.39 -2.90
N THR A 24 18.63 3.32 -3.81
CA THR A 24 18.89 4.45 -4.70
C THR A 24 17.86 4.49 -5.83
N SER A 25 17.62 5.71 -6.33
CA SER A 25 16.73 5.87 -7.49
C SER A 25 17.28 5.14 -8.71
N SER A 26 18.61 5.03 -8.84
CA SER A 26 19.24 4.25 -9.92
C SER A 26 18.93 2.76 -9.80
N GLU A 27 18.96 2.22 -8.60
CA GLU A 27 18.60 0.81 -8.38
C GLU A 27 17.13 0.57 -8.67
N LEU A 28 16.26 1.52 -8.31
CA LEU A 28 14.84 1.41 -8.59
C LEU A 28 14.55 1.38 -10.09
N VAL A 29 15.31 2.14 -10.89
CA VAL A 29 15.22 2.08 -12.35
C VAL A 29 15.49 0.66 -12.84
N LYS A 30 16.53 0.02 -12.31
CA LYS A 30 16.89 -1.35 -12.69
C LYS A 30 15.83 -2.36 -12.24
N LEU A 31 15.36 -2.23 -11.00
CA LEU A 31 14.35 -3.14 -10.45
C LEU A 31 13.03 -3.05 -11.20
N THR A 32 12.58 -1.84 -11.51
CA THR A 32 11.33 -1.65 -12.25
C THR A 32 11.45 -2.11 -13.71
N ALA A 33 12.64 -2.00 -14.31
CA ALA A 33 12.87 -2.54 -15.64
C ALA A 33 12.70 -4.06 -15.66
N ILE A 34 13.19 -4.74 -14.63
CA ILE A 34 13.11 -6.20 -14.50
C ILE A 34 11.68 -6.64 -14.17
N GLU A 35 11.08 -6.05 -13.15
CA GLU A 35 9.78 -6.49 -12.62
C GLU A 35 8.59 -6.01 -13.45
N PHE A 36 8.65 -4.78 -13.99
CA PHE A 36 7.52 -4.16 -14.67
C PHE A 36 7.78 -3.84 -16.13
N ASN A 37 8.98 -4.10 -16.60
CA ASN A 37 9.39 -3.75 -17.98
C ASN A 37 9.24 -2.25 -18.24
N TRP A 38 9.55 -1.41 -17.26
CA TRP A 38 9.43 0.05 -17.37
C TRP A 38 10.69 0.68 -17.93
N LYS A 39 10.48 1.74 -18.70
CA LYS A 39 11.55 2.63 -19.10
C LYS A 39 11.95 3.49 -17.91
N ARG A 40 13.19 4.00 -17.95
CA ARG A 40 13.74 4.89 -16.94
C ARG A 40 12.81 6.06 -16.65
N THR A 41 12.25 6.69 -17.70
CA THR A 41 11.36 7.84 -17.57
C THR A 41 10.11 7.47 -16.76
N THR A 42 9.52 6.32 -17.04
CA THR A 42 8.34 5.84 -16.31
C THR A 42 8.66 5.65 -14.85
N ALA A 43 9.79 4.99 -14.55
CA ALA A 43 10.21 4.75 -13.17
C ALA A 43 10.36 6.07 -12.39
N HIS A 44 10.98 7.07 -12.99
CA HIS A 44 11.15 8.39 -12.34
C HIS A 44 9.82 9.12 -12.18
N ASN A 45 8.94 9.06 -13.17
CA ASN A 45 7.65 9.74 -13.11
C ASN A 45 6.74 9.16 -12.02
N VAL A 46 6.69 7.83 -11.91
CA VAL A 46 5.88 7.18 -10.88
C VAL A 46 6.49 7.42 -9.49
N LEU A 47 7.82 7.36 -9.37
CA LEU A 47 8.49 7.68 -8.11
C LEU A 47 8.15 9.10 -7.64
N ARG A 48 8.18 10.06 -8.55
CA ARG A 48 7.82 11.44 -8.23
C ARG A 48 6.40 11.53 -7.70
N ARG A 49 5.46 10.81 -8.31
CA ARG A 49 4.07 10.79 -7.82
C ARG A 49 3.97 10.24 -6.40
N LEU A 50 4.72 9.18 -6.10
CA LEU A 50 4.74 8.61 -4.75
C LEU A 50 5.33 9.58 -3.72
N ILE A 51 6.36 10.31 -4.13
CA ILE A 51 6.97 11.35 -3.28
C ILE A 51 5.99 12.50 -3.06
N ASP A 52 5.32 12.96 -4.12
CA ASP A 52 4.33 14.03 -4.02
C ASP A 52 3.15 13.66 -3.13
N LYS A 53 2.81 12.38 -3.08
CA LYS A 53 1.76 11.86 -2.19
C LYS A 53 2.20 11.70 -0.74
N GLY A 54 3.48 11.93 -0.45
CA GLY A 54 3.99 11.91 0.91
C GLY A 54 4.39 10.55 1.46
N LEU A 55 4.53 9.52 0.61
CA LEU A 55 4.90 8.19 1.07
C LEU A 55 6.41 8.03 1.24
N PHE A 56 7.17 8.63 0.36
CA PHE A 56 8.63 8.47 0.31
C PHE A 56 9.30 9.82 0.14
N LYS A 57 10.60 9.84 0.43
CA LYS A 57 11.46 10.99 0.15
C LYS A 57 12.68 10.51 -0.62
N ASN A 58 13.24 11.41 -1.42
CA ASN A 58 14.50 11.18 -2.14
C ASN A 58 15.49 12.26 -1.71
N GLU A 59 16.51 11.84 -0.98
CA GLU A 59 17.59 12.74 -0.55
C GLU A 59 18.86 12.33 -1.25
N ASN A 60 19.29 13.15 -2.21
CA ASN A 60 20.54 12.92 -2.95
C ASN A 60 20.59 11.55 -3.64
N GLY A 61 19.46 11.13 -4.19
CA GLY A 61 19.33 9.86 -4.88
C GLY A 61 19.00 8.66 -4.00
N LEU A 62 18.95 8.84 -2.68
CA LEU A 62 18.59 7.77 -1.76
C LEU A 62 17.13 7.90 -1.35
N VAL A 63 16.36 6.86 -1.62
CA VAL A 63 14.92 6.83 -1.37
C VAL A 63 14.63 6.08 -0.08
N THR A 64 13.84 6.71 0.79
CA THR A 64 13.40 6.13 2.06
C THR A 64 11.94 6.47 2.29
N SER A 65 11.26 5.69 3.13
CA SER A 65 9.86 5.91 3.42
C SER A 65 9.65 7.02 4.47
N LEU A 66 8.58 7.78 4.29
CA LEU A 66 8.06 8.73 5.28
C LEU A 66 6.97 8.09 6.13
N ILE A 67 6.35 7.05 5.62
CA ILE A 67 5.30 6.30 6.29
C ILE A 67 5.58 4.81 6.03
N SER A 68 5.38 3.97 7.05
CA SER A 68 5.60 2.54 6.89
C SER A 68 4.49 1.90 6.06
N LYS A 69 4.77 0.73 5.49
CA LYS A 69 3.79 -0.04 4.75
C LYS A 69 2.56 -0.36 5.62
N GLU A 70 2.79 -0.78 6.85
CA GLU A 70 1.73 -1.13 7.80
C GLU A 70 0.85 0.07 8.11
N GLU A 71 1.46 1.22 8.35
CA GLU A 71 0.74 2.45 8.63
C GLU A 71 -0.09 2.91 7.42
N PHE A 72 0.49 2.81 6.22
CA PHE A 72 -0.21 3.15 5.00
C PHE A 72 -1.46 2.26 4.80
N TYR A 73 -1.32 0.94 4.94
CA TYR A 73 -2.45 0.04 4.78
C TYR A 73 -3.49 0.20 5.88
N SER A 74 -3.07 0.56 7.09
CA SER A 74 -3.99 0.90 8.17
C SER A 74 -4.87 2.08 7.78
N LEU A 75 -4.24 3.15 7.27
CA LEU A 75 -4.98 4.35 6.83
C LEU A 75 -5.91 4.05 5.66
N GLN A 76 -5.46 3.27 4.69
CA GLN A 76 -6.27 2.91 3.53
C GLN A 76 -7.48 2.08 3.90
N SER A 77 -7.33 1.08 4.76
CA SER A 77 -8.43 0.21 5.16
C SER A 77 -9.49 0.99 5.93
N LYS A 78 -9.06 1.85 6.84
CA LYS A 78 -9.99 2.71 7.60
C LYS A 78 -10.76 3.65 6.68
N LYS A 79 -10.07 4.28 5.74
CA LYS A 79 -10.68 5.17 4.77
C LYS A 79 -11.71 4.45 3.91
N TYR A 80 -11.39 3.26 3.44
CA TYR A 80 -12.29 2.47 2.62
C TYR A 80 -13.58 2.13 3.35
N VAL A 81 -13.48 1.68 4.60
CA VAL A 81 -14.64 1.36 5.42
C VAL A 81 -15.46 2.61 5.70
N GLU A 82 -14.80 3.73 5.98
CA GLU A 82 -15.48 4.98 6.26
C GLU A 82 -16.24 5.52 5.06
N GLU A 83 -15.63 5.55 3.89
CA GLU A 83 -16.23 6.11 2.69
C GLU A 83 -17.27 5.20 2.05
N THR A 84 -17.02 3.89 2.06
CA THR A 84 -17.88 2.93 1.37
C THR A 84 -18.97 2.36 2.27
N PHE A 85 -18.69 2.20 3.56
CA PHE A 85 -19.57 1.54 4.52
C PHE A 85 -19.95 2.44 5.69
N ALA A 86 -19.85 3.74 5.52
CA ALA A 86 -20.20 4.74 6.54
C ALA A 86 -19.56 4.45 7.91
N GLY A 87 -18.32 3.92 7.90
CA GLY A 87 -17.57 3.61 9.10
C GLY A 87 -17.94 2.28 9.76
N SER A 88 -18.81 1.49 9.14
CA SER A 88 -19.25 0.22 9.73
C SER A 88 -18.40 -0.96 9.27
N LEU A 89 -17.47 -1.41 10.11
CA LEU A 89 -16.70 -2.62 9.85
C LEU A 89 -17.60 -3.85 9.70
N PRO A 90 -18.64 -4.07 10.56
CA PRO A 90 -19.56 -5.18 10.35
C PRO A 90 -20.25 -5.15 8.98
N ALA A 91 -20.60 -3.97 8.47
CA ALA A 91 -21.20 -3.84 7.15
C ALA A 91 -20.24 -4.27 6.04
N PHE A 92 -18.96 -3.91 6.18
CA PHE A 92 -17.92 -4.36 5.25
C PHE A 92 -17.79 -5.88 5.26
N ILE A 93 -17.71 -6.47 6.45
CA ILE A 93 -17.60 -7.94 6.62
C ILE A 93 -18.81 -8.64 6.01
N ALA A 94 -20.02 -8.12 6.27
CA ALA A 94 -21.25 -8.69 5.72
C ALA A 94 -21.25 -8.66 4.19
N ALA A 95 -20.82 -7.55 3.61
CA ALA A 95 -20.72 -7.44 2.15
C ALA A 95 -19.70 -8.41 1.58
N PHE A 96 -18.55 -8.55 2.24
CA PHE A 96 -17.51 -9.50 1.82
C PHE A 96 -18.04 -10.94 1.83
N MET A 97 -18.82 -11.29 2.84
CA MET A 97 -19.35 -12.65 3.02
C MET A 97 -20.53 -12.98 2.12
N GLN A 98 -21.08 -12.01 1.38
CA GLN A 98 -22.25 -12.20 0.55
C GLN A 98 -22.11 -13.38 -0.42
N ASN A 99 -20.96 -13.44 -1.11
CA ASN A 99 -20.68 -14.48 -2.10
C ASN A 99 -19.38 -15.25 -1.81
N THR A 100 -18.82 -15.06 -0.62
CA THR A 100 -17.53 -15.65 -0.26
C THR A 100 -17.61 -16.20 1.15
N LYS A 101 -17.33 -17.49 1.30
CA LYS A 101 -17.23 -18.07 2.63
C LYS A 101 -15.89 -17.73 3.25
N ILE A 102 -15.91 -17.29 4.51
CA ILE A 102 -14.71 -17.17 5.31
C ILE A 102 -14.30 -18.59 5.73
N THR A 103 -13.05 -18.95 5.47
CA THR A 103 -12.54 -20.26 5.88
C THR A 103 -12.45 -20.35 7.41
N ASP A 104 -12.45 -21.58 7.94
CA ASP A 104 -12.27 -21.76 9.39
C ASP A 104 -10.95 -21.18 9.88
N GLU A 105 -9.90 -21.29 9.06
CA GLU A 105 -8.59 -20.72 9.39
C GLU A 105 -8.64 -19.22 9.49
N ASP A 106 -9.26 -18.56 8.52
CA ASP A 106 -9.39 -17.09 8.52
C ASP A 106 -10.27 -16.62 9.68
N ALA A 107 -11.38 -17.33 9.93
CA ALA A 107 -12.28 -17.00 11.04
C ALA A 107 -11.53 -17.06 12.37
N GLU A 108 -10.72 -18.10 12.59
CA GLU A 108 -9.94 -18.26 13.80
C GLU A 108 -8.89 -17.16 13.95
N ALA A 109 -8.19 -16.83 12.86
CA ALA A 109 -7.20 -15.77 12.87
C ALA A 109 -7.82 -14.41 13.20
N ILE A 110 -8.99 -14.11 12.63
CA ILE A 110 -9.72 -12.87 12.88
C ILE A 110 -10.19 -12.80 14.34
N ARG A 111 -10.72 -13.92 14.87
CA ARG A 111 -11.13 -13.97 16.29
C ARG A 111 -9.99 -13.66 17.22
N LYS A 112 -8.80 -14.20 16.95
CA LYS A 112 -7.61 -13.92 17.74
C LYS A 112 -7.23 -12.45 17.69
N MET A 113 -7.31 -11.82 16.52
CA MET A 113 -7.04 -10.39 16.39
C MET A 113 -8.00 -9.57 17.26
N ILE A 114 -9.28 -9.91 17.24
CA ILE A 114 -10.30 -9.20 18.03
C ILE A 114 -10.04 -9.37 19.53
N ASP A 115 -9.74 -10.60 19.96
CA ASP A 115 -9.53 -10.91 21.36
C ASP A 115 -8.26 -10.26 21.94
N GLN A 116 -7.29 -9.99 21.09
CA GLN A 116 -6.01 -9.36 21.49
C GLN A 116 -6.01 -7.84 21.34
N ALA A 117 -7.07 -7.30 20.79
CA ALA A 117 -7.17 -5.84 20.56
C ALA A 117 -7.38 -5.07 21.88
#